data_8f3c252f89b3c5ec913bc3fe0c1acb60
#
_entry.id   8f3c252f89b3c5ec913bc3fe0c1acb60
#
_cell.length_a   1.000
_cell.length_b   1.000
_cell.length_c   1.000
_cell.angle_alpha   90.00
_cell.angle_beta   90.00
_cell.angle_gamma   90.00
#
_symmetry.space_group_name_H-M   'P 1'
#
loop_
_entity.id
_entity.type
_entity.pdbx_description
1 polymer ?
#
loop_
_entity_poly.entity_id
_entity_poly.type
_entity_poly.pdbx_seq_one_letter_code
_entity_poly.pdbx_strand_id
1 'polypeptide(L)'
;MINIVKGDRAITYTEERNFTPQQVAELFLSVRWVVGKYPDRLHKALMNSSRVISAWDGDRLIGLIRVMDDSELVCFINYVLVHPDYR
;
A
#
# COMPACT_ATOMS: atom_id res chain seq x y z
N MET A 1 -0.26 14.91 -0.67
CA MET A 1 0.71 14.11 0.12
C MET A 1 0.67 14.57 1.57
N ILE A 2 0.60 13.65 2.49
CA ILE A 2 0.55 13.92 3.91
C ILE A 2 1.78 13.30 4.56
N ASN A 3 2.48 14.09 5.37
CA ASN A 3 3.65 13.62 6.11
C ASN A 3 3.31 13.57 7.60
N ILE A 4 3.57 12.42 8.22
CA ILE A 4 3.39 12.24 9.65
C ILE A 4 4.72 11.79 10.24
N VAL A 5 5.14 12.45 11.31
CA VAL A 5 6.33 12.05 12.05
C VAL A 5 5.91 11.13 13.18
N LYS A 6 6.54 9.94 13.24
CA LYS A 6 6.31 8.97 14.31
C LYS A 6 7.67 8.59 14.89
N GLY A 7 7.95 9.04 16.11
CA GLY A 7 9.29 8.95 16.67
C GLY A 7 10.27 9.76 15.83
N ASP A 8 11.34 9.12 15.39
CA ASP A 8 12.36 9.75 14.54
C ASP A 8 12.08 9.54 13.04
N ARG A 9 10.92 9.00 12.68
CA ARG A 9 10.61 8.64 11.29
C ARG A 9 9.56 9.57 10.72
N ALA A 10 9.84 10.10 9.52
CA ALA A 10 8.89 10.88 8.74
C ALA A 10 8.22 9.94 7.72
N ILE A 11 6.94 9.68 7.90
CA ILE A 11 6.18 8.79 7.02
C ILE A 11 5.42 9.63 6.00
N THR A 12 5.58 9.30 4.74
CA THR A 12 4.92 9.99 3.62
C THR A 12 3.76 9.15 3.12
N TYR A 13 2.59 9.77 2.97
CA TYR A 13 1.41 9.14 2.40
C TYR A 13 1.12 9.73 1.03
N THR A 14 0.82 8.88 0.05
CA THR A 14 0.54 9.35 -1.31
C THR A 14 -0.45 8.44 -2.02
N GLU A 15 -1.23 9.01 -2.96
CA GLU A 15 -2.06 8.24 -3.88
C GLU A 15 -1.32 7.91 -5.18
N GLU A 16 -0.10 8.39 -5.35
CA GLU A 16 0.72 8.04 -6.50
C GLU A 16 1.08 6.56 -6.44
N ARG A 17 1.13 5.89 -7.60
CA ARG A 17 1.34 4.44 -7.68
C ARG A 17 2.74 4.14 -8.23
N ASN A 18 3.76 4.71 -7.61
CA ASN A 18 5.15 4.58 -8.05
C ASN A 18 5.85 3.34 -7.48
N PHE A 19 5.12 2.51 -6.74
CA PHE A 19 5.69 1.29 -6.18
C PHE A 19 5.97 0.25 -7.27
N THR A 20 7.06 -0.49 -7.10
CA THR A 20 7.41 -1.60 -8.00
C THR A 20 6.72 -2.89 -7.54
N PRO A 21 6.61 -3.91 -8.43
CA PRO A 21 6.11 -5.22 -8.00
C PRO A 21 6.87 -5.80 -6.82
N GLN A 22 8.19 -5.60 -6.77
CA GLN A 22 9.03 -6.12 -5.69
C GLN A 22 8.72 -5.42 -4.36
N GLN A 23 8.53 -4.10 -4.38
CA GLN A 23 8.18 -3.35 -3.17
C GLN A 23 6.84 -3.80 -2.60
N VAL A 24 5.86 -3.98 -3.47
CA VAL A 24 4.53 -4.45 -3.07
C VAL A 24 4.62 -5.87 -2.52
N ALA A 25 5.35 -6.76 -3.20
CA ALA A 25 5.51 -8.14 -2.75
C ALA A 25 6.17 -8.20 -1.36
N GLU A 26 7.21 -7.42 -1.15
CA GLU A 26 7.88 -7.36 0.15
C GLU A 26 6.92 -6.95 1.26
N LEU A 27 6.11 -5.92 1.03
CA LEU A 27 5.14 -5.47 2.03
C LEU A 27 4.11 -6.56 2.34
N PHE A 28 3.52 -7.18 1.31
CA PHE A 28 2.48 -8.19 1.51
C PHE A 28 3.04 -9.44 2.19
N LEU A 29 4.25 -9.86 1.84
CA LEU A 29 4.89 -11.00 2.48
C LEU A 29 5.27 -10.69 3.93
N SER A 30 5.56 -9.44 4.27
CA SER A 30 5.88 -9.06 5.65
C SER A 30 4.70 -9.30 6.59
N VAL A 31 3.48 -9.26 6.08
CA VAL A 31 2.26 -9.57 6.84
C VAL A 31 1.73 -10.98 6.53
N ARG A 32 2.54 -11.80 5.87
CA ARG A 32 2.26 -13.21 5.56
C ARG A 32 1.05 -13.41 4.64
N TRP A 33 0.78 -12.47 3.76
CA TRP A 33 -0.28 -12.63 2.77
C TRP A 33 0.26 -13.32 1.53
N VAL A 34 -0.34 -14.47 1.21
CA VAL A 34 0.08 -15.36 0.11
C VAL A 34 0.15 -14.64 -1.24
N VAL A 35 -0.73 -13.66 -1.46
CA VAL A 35 -0.75 -12.91 -2.72
C VAL A 35 0.58 -12.20 -3.01
N GLY A 36 1.39 -11.94 -1.98
CA GLY A 36 2.73 -11.39 -2.16
C GLY A 36 3.67 -12.31 -2.93
N LYS A 37 3.34 -13.60 -3.07
CA LYS A 37 4.10 -14.54 -3.90
C LYS A 37 3.83 -14.38 -5.40
N TYR A 38 2.90 -13.50 -5.76
CA TYR A 38 2.53 -13.25 -7.15
C TYR A 38 2.68 -11.75 -7.44
N PRO A 39 3.92 -11.23 -7.44
CA PRO A 39 4.16 -9.79 -7.46
C PRO A 39 3.58 -9.10 -8.71
N ASP A 40 3.67 -9.73 -9.87
CA ASP A 40 3.16 -9.10 -11.10
C ASP A 40 1.64 -8.99 -11.09
N ARG A 41 0.95 -10.02 -10.62
CA ARG A 41 -0.52 -10.00 -10.50
C ARG A 41 -0.97 -8.98 -9.48
N LEU A 42 -0.30 -8.94 -8.33
CA LEU A 42 -0.63 -8.01 -7.27
C LEU A 42 -0.43 -6.58 -7.72
N HIS A 43 0.72 -6.29 -8.34
CA HIS A 43 1.01 -4.97 -8.86
C HIS A 43 -0.04 -4.53 -9.89
N LYS A 44 -0.38 -5.42 -10.83
CA LYS A 44 -1.38 -5.12 -11.84
C LYS A 44 -2.75 -4.83 -11.22
N ALA A 45 -3.15 -5.62 -10.23
CA ALA A 45 -4.40 -5.40 -9.52
C ALA A 45 -4.44 -4.04 -8.83
N LEU A 46 -3.33 -3.64 -8.19
CA LEU A 46 -3.23 -2.35 -7.53
C LEU A 46 -3.26 -1.20 -8.52
N MET A 47 -2.60 -1.35 -9.66
CA MET A 47 -2.61 -0.31 -10.70
C MET A 47 -4.01 -0.13 -11.31
N ASN A 48 -4.85 -1.16 -11.29
CA ASN A 48 -6.22 -1.14 -11.81
C ASN A 48 -7.28 -0.84 -10.75
N SER A 49 -6.87 -0.64 -9.50
CA SER A 49 -7.80 -0.32 -8.42
C SER A 49 -8.28 1.12 -8.51
N SER A 50 -9.47 1.40 -7.96
CA SER A 50 -10.05 2.75 -8.00
C SER A 50 -9.11 3.75 -7.34
N ARG A 51 -8.62 3.43 -6.12
CA ARG A 51 -7.66 4.26 -5.40
C ARG A 51 -6.72 3.37 -4.60
N VAL A 52 -5.49 3.82 -4.47
CA VAL A 52 -4.51 3.16 -3.59
C VAL A 52 -3.79 4.26 -2.83
N ILE A 53 -3.73 4.12 -1.51
CA ILE A 53 -2.96 5.03 -0.68
C ILE A 53 -1.79 4.24 -0.13
N SER A 54 -0.57 4.70 -0.40
CA SER A 54 0.64 4.06 0.07
C SER A 54 1.36 4.91 1.09
N ALA A 55 2.01 4.26 2.04
CA ALA A 55 2.79 4.91 3.10
C ALA A 55 4.25 4.51 2.94
N TRP A 56 5.14 5.47 3.04
CA TRP A 56 6.56 5.31 2.75
C TRP A 56 7.44 5.84 3.86
N ASP A 57 8.49 5.09 4.17
CA ASP A 57 9.62 5.57 4.96
C ASP A 57 10.80 5.70 3.99
N GLY A 58 11.03 6.93 3.47
CA GLY A 58 11.98 7.13 2.38
C GLY A 58 11.59 6.31 1.15
N ASP A 59 12.44 5.38 0.75
CA ASP A 59 12.20 4.51 -0.40
C ASP A 59 11.54 3.19 -0.06
N ARG A 60 11.20 2.98 1.22
CA ARG A 60 10.59 1.73 1.68
C ARG A 60 9.08 1.86 1.78
N LEU A 61 8.37 0.99 1.07
CA LEU A 61 6.91 0.90 1.17
C LEU A 61 6.55 0.18 2.47
N ILE A 62 5.86 0.88 3.38
CA ILE A 62 5.58 0.34 4.72
C ILE A 62 4.11 0.16 5.01
N GLY A 63 3.23 0.67 4.17
CA GLY A 63 1.80 0.52 4.37
C GLY A 63 1.04 0.74 3.08
N LEU A 64 -0.20 0.22 3.04
CA LEU A 64 -1.03 0.32 1.85
C LEU A 64 -2.51 0.18 2.20
N ILE A 65 -3.33 1.01 1.57
CA ILE A 65 -4.78 0.89 1.62
C ILE A 65 -5.28 0.84 0.18
N ARG A 66 -6.04 -0.18 -0.15
CA ARG A 66 -6.66 -0.33 -1.46
C ARG A 66 -8.14 -0.01 -1.34
N VAL A 67 -8.62 0.88 -2.20
CA VAL A 67 -10.03 1.31 -2.22
C VAL A 67 -10.65 0.95 -3.55
N MET A 68 -11.83 0.34 -3.49
CA MET A 68 -12.68 0.06 -4.65
C MET A 68 -13.98 0.83 -4.43
N ASP A 69 -14.35 1.71 -5.37
CA ASP A 69 -15.59 2.45 -5.29
C ASP A 69 -16.25 2.57 -6.66
N ASP A 70 -17.56 2.81 -6.66
CA ASP A 70 -18.32 3.02 -7.90
C ASP A 70 -18.55 4.51 -8.16
N SER A 71 -17.99 5.37 -7.35
CA SER A 71 -18.10 6.83 -7.41
C SER A 71 -19.53 7.35 -7.20
N GLU A 72 -20.44 6.50 -6.74
CA GLU A 72 -21.84 6.84 -6.53
C GLU A 72 -22.32 6.50 -5.12
N LEU A 73 -22.44 5.22 -4.80
CA LEU A 73 -23.05 4.76 -3.57
C LEU A 73 -22.14 3.99 -2.64
N VAL A 74 -21.17 3.26 -3.19
CA VAL A 74 -20.38 2.28 -2.43
C VAL A 74 -18.90 2.59 -2.52
N CYS A 75 -18.27 2.64 -1.35
CA CYS A 75 -16.81 2.66 -1.23
C CYS A 75 -16.42 1.45 -0.40
N PHE A 76 -15.61 0.57 -0.96
CA PHE A 76 -15.17 -0.65 -0.30
C PHE A 76 -13.67 -0.58 -0.05
N ILE A 77 -13.27 -0.60 1.21
CA ILE A 77 -11.86 -0.61 1.60
C ILE A 77 -11.39 -2.05 1.69
N ASN A 78 -10.42 -2.38 0.85
CA ASN A 78 -9.82 -3.71 0.78
C ASN A 78 -8.32 -3.54 1.01
N TYR A 79 -7.66 -4.50 1.62
CA TYR A 79 -6.23 -4.43 1.92
C TYR A 79 -5.85 -3.19 2.73
N VAL A 80 -5.95 -3.31 4.04
CA VAL A 80 -5.37 -2.33 4.96
C VAL A 80 -4.23 -3.02 5.67
N LEU A 81 -2.99 -2.68 5.33
CA LEU A 81 -1.83 -3.34 5.93
C LEU A 81 -0.71 -2.37 6.25
N VAL A 82 0.02 -2.71 7.31
CA VAL A 82 1.19 -1.96 7.77
C VAL A 82 2.29 -2.96 8.08
N HIS A 83 3.49 -2.66 7.58
CA HIS A 83 4.65 -3.49 7.85
C HIS A 83 4.85 -3.64 9.37
N PRO A 84 5.16 -4.85 9.88
CA PRO A 84 5.28 -5.09 11.33
C PRO A 84 6.25 -4.17 12.05
N ASP A 85 7.31 -3.74 11.38
CA ASP A 85 8.31 -2.84 11.98
C ASP A 85 7.78 -1.43 12.23
N TYR A 86 6.58 -1.10 11.74
CA TYR A 86 6.01 0.25 11.82
C TYR A 86 4.69 0.31 12.58
N ARG A 87 4.38 -0.73 13.27
CA ARG A 87 3.17 -0.78 14.11
C ARG A 87 3.41 -0.24 15.51
#